data_1df55d309575e5ed3585787e7f7bdfae
#
_entry.id   1df55d309575e5ed3585787e7f7bdfae
#
_cell.length_a   1.000
_cell.length_b   1.000
_cell.length_c   1.000
_cell.angle_alpha   90.00
_cell.angle_beta   90.00
_cell.angle_gamma   90.00
#
_symmetry.space_group_name_H-M   'P 1'
#
loop_
_entity.id
_entity.type
_entity.pdbx_description
1 polymer ?
#
loop_
_entity_poly.entity_id
_entity_poly.type
_entity_poly.pdbx_seq_one_letter_code
_entity_poly.pdbx_strand_id
1 'polypeptide(L)'
;MKTHSRYHTARKILIFWCLFIGVGAVFGAACMLIKPDGSLLRMQELLPYFQVLPLADMLYQDFTFPGIALLCVNGIPNLVAAGLLFARKKAGVVCGTAFGLTLMAWIVIQFVIFPSNVMSNLYFNFGILQALTGCAAWIFYKQEQFVVHREDYPKIGTNPTRLVVYFSRMGYTKKLAFEEAGRTGAEVYEVKSTERTAGTPGFWWCGRFGMHRWDMPMEEIKIDLSAYGHVTVCSPVWVFRLAAPMRAFCRAAKGSIKEADYLLTHFNPCKYQGVAAEMDELLGVTAAKTESVCVQWGRVKKRYNIKREELR
;
A
#
# COMPACT_ATOMS: atom_id res chain seq x y z
N MET A 1 11.66 19.19 12.74
CA MET A 1 11.06 17.98 13.34
C MET A 1 11.41 16.80 12.42
N LYS A 2 12.24 15.82 12.84
CA LYS A 2 12.52 14.62 12.03
C LYS A 2 11.21 13.84 11.92
N THR A 3 10.59 13.85 10.74
CA THR A 3 9.46 12.98 10.45
C THR A 3 9.94 11.54 10.58
N HIS A 4 9.52 10.84 11.64
CA HIS A 4 9.82 9.42 11.76
C HIS A 4 9.28 8.69 10.53
N SER A 5 10.19 8.10 9.74
CA SER A 5 9.85 7.27 8.60
C SER A 5 8.88 6.17 9.04
N ARG A 6 7.73 6.10 8.39
CA ARG A 6 6.70 5.10 8.69
C ARG A 6 7.20 3.68 8.46
N TYR A 7 8.02 3.51 7.43
CA TYR A 7 8.72 2.25 7.21
C TYR A 7 9.58 1.87 8.40
N HIS A 8 10.33 2.82 8.96
CA HIS A 8 11.18 2.55 10.13
C HIS A 8 10.37 2.06 11.34
N THR A 9 9.21 2.69 11.61
CA THR A 9 8.33 2.27 12.70
C THR A 9 7.72 0.88 12.43
N ALA A 10 7.14 0.66 11.25
CA ALA A 10 6.55 -0.62 10.88
C ALA A 10 7.59 -1.76 10.89
N ARG A 11 8.83 -1.49 10.46
CA ARG A 11 9.94 -2.44 10.54
C ARG A 11 10.28 -2.81 11.99
N LYS A 12 10.31 -1.85 12.91
CA LYS A 12 10.55 -2.14 14.34
C LYS A 12 9.47 -3.03 14.93
N ILE A 13 8.21 -2.76 14.61
CA ILE A 13 7.10 -3.58 15.07
C ILE A 13 7.17 -4.99 14.47
N LEU A 14 7.55 -5.11 13.18
CA LEU A 14 7.73 -6.41 12.56
C LEU A 14 8.91 -7.20 13.19
N ILE A 15 10.01 -6.54 13.53
CA ILE A 15 11.12 -7.15 14.30
C ILE A 15 10.61 -7.68 15.63
N PHE A 16 9.81 -6.89 16.35
CA PHE A 16 9.22 -7.33 17.62
C PHE A 16 8.41 -8.62 17.43
N TRP A 17 7.52 -8.69 16.44
CA TRP A 17 6.73 -9.88 16.16
C TRP A 17 7.59 -11.08 15.80
N CYS A 18 8.57 -10.91 14.91
CA CYS A 18 9.48 -12.00 14.53
C CYS A 18 10.29 -12.51 15.73
N LEU A 19 10.78 -11.64 16.60
CA LEU A 19 11.50 -12.06 17.80
C LEU A 19 10.57 -12.73 18.82
N PHE A 20 9.40 -12.15 19.07
CA PHE A 20 8.45 -12.67 20.03
C PHE A 20 7.98 -14.08 19.66
N ILE A 21 7.58 -14.28 18.40
CA ILE A 21 7.13 -15.57 17.91
C ILE A 21 8.30 -16.56 17.78
N GLY A 22 9.43 -16.10 17.23
CA GLY A 22 10.61 -16.95 17.03
C GLY A 22 11.19 -17.46 18.35
N VAL A 23 11.38 -16.59 19.35
CA VAL A 23 11.88 -16.99 20.66
C VAL A 23 10.86 -17.87 21.38
N GLY A 24 9.57 -17.53 21.33
CA GLY A 24 8.51 -18.36 21.91
C GLY A 24 8.46 -19.77 21.29
N ALA A 25 8.61 -19.88 19.96
CA ALA A 25 8.64 -21.16 19.28
C ALA A 25 9.90 -21.98 19.62
N VAL A 26 11.07 -21.34 19.74
CA VAL A 26 12.31 -22.00 20.19
C VAL A 26 12.15 -22.51 21.62
N PHE A 27 11.60 -21.68 22.51
CA PHE A 27 11.34 -22.08 23.89
C PHE A 27 10.37 -23.26 23.98
N GLY A 28 9.23 -23.20 23.26
CA GLY A 28 8.26 -24.29 23.20
C GLY A 28 8.85 -25.57 22.66
N ALA A 29 9.61 -25.48 21.56
CA ALA A 29 10.33 -26.63 20.98
C ALA A 29 11.35 -27.22 21.95
N ALA A 30 12.14 -26.40 22.63
CA ALA A 30 13.10 -26.86 23.63
C ALA A 30 12.40 -27.61 24.79
N CYS A 31 11.27 -27.11 25.29
CA CYS A 31 10.49 -27.78 26.32
C CYS A 31 9.98 -29.16 25.83
N MET A 32 9.50 -29.25 24.58
CA MET A 32 9.03 -30.49 23.98
C MET A 32 10.16 -31.50 23.79
N LEU A 33 11.37 -31.06 23.40
CA LEU A 33 12.53 -31.92 23.17
C LEU A 33 13.17 -32.39 24.48
N ILE A 34 13.15 -31.57 25.54
CA ILE A 34 13.69 -31.92 26.87
C ILE A 34 12.78 -32.95 27.56
N LYS A 35 11.45 -32.74 27.45
CA LYS A 35 10.45 -33.67 28.01
C LYS A 35 9.40 -33.99 26.92
N PRO A 36 9.68 -35.05 26.12
CA PRO A 36 8.81 -35.44 25.00
C PRO A 36 7.42 -35.91 25.41
N ASP A 37 7.23 -36.27 26.67
CA ASP A 37 5.90 -36.59 27.24
C ASP A 37 4.97 -35.39 27.38
N GLY A 38 5.47 -34.16 27.09
CA GLY A 38 4.72 -32.90 27.18
C GLY A 38 4.49 -32.38 28.61
N SER A 39 5.06 -33.04 29.64
CA SER A 39 4.83 -32.70 31.04
C SER A 39 5.31 -31.28 31.38
N LEU A 40 6.38 -30.80 30.77
CA LEU A 40 6.96 -29.47 31.01
C LEU A 40 6.03 -28.31 30.62
N LEU A 41 5.20 -28.53 29.59
CA LEU A 41 4.21 -27.56 29.11
C LEU A 41 2.77 -27.93 29.50
N ARG A 42 2.58 -29.00 30.27
CA ARG A 42 1.26 -29.54 30.66
C ARG A 42 0.40 -29.86 29.43
N MET A 43 1.01 -30.50 28.43
CA MET A 43 0.36 -30.79 27.12
C MET A 43 0.08 -32.29 26.92
N GLN A 44 0.26 -33.13 27.95
CA GLN A 44 0.08 -34.60 27.84
C GLN A 44 -1.29 -34.99 27.27
N GLU A 45 -2.34 -34.25 27.66
CA GLU A 45 -3.72 -34.48 27.20
C GLU A 45 -3.95 -34.20 25.71
N LEU A 46 -2.99 -33.53 25.04
CA LEU A 46 -3.11 -33.21 23.62
C LEU A 46 -2.59 -34.33 22.71
N LEU A 47 -1.77 -35.25 23.24
CA LEU A 47 -1.15 -36.30 22.44
C LEU A 47 -2.15 -37.23 21.72
N PRO A 48 -3.29 -37.64 22.33
CA PRO A 48 -4.30 -38.45 21.65
C PRO A 48 -4.90 -37.80 20.42
N TYR A 49 -5.01 -36.47 20.37
CA TYR A 49 -5.59 -35.75 19.23
C TYR A 49 -4.70 -35.81 17.98
N PHE A 50 -3.38 -36.03 18.14
CA PHE A 50 -2.48 -36.18 16.99
C PHE A 50 -2.68 -37.51 16.25
N GLN A 51 -3.36 -38.46 16.86
CA GLN A 51 -3.54 -39.81 16.29
C GLN A 51 -4.46 -39.83 15.04
N VAL A 52 -5.14 -38.71 14.74
CA VAL A 52 -5.91 -38.53 13.50
C VAL A 52 -5.02 -38.14 12.30
N LEU A 53 -3.75 -37.84 12.54
CA LEU A 53 -2.83 -37.40 11.49
C LEU A 53 -2.22 -38.61 10.75
N PRO A 54 -1.86 -38.46 9.47
CA PRO A 54 -1.10 -39.46 8.73
C PRO A 54 0.22 -39.80 9.45
N LEU A 55 0.60 -41.06 9.48
CA LEU A 55 1.83 -41.53 10.11
C LEU A 55 1.88 -41.28 11.63
N ALA A 56 0.72 -41.22 12.30
CA ALA A 56 0.63 -40.94 13.72
C ALA A 56 1.45 -41.95 14.55
N ASP A 57 1.36 -43.24 14.20
CA ASP A 57 2.11 -44.30 14.86
C ASP A 57 3.63 -44.19 14.79
N MET A 58 4.12 -43.33 13.86
CA MET A 58 5.57 -43.14 13.65
C MET A 58 6.05 -41.79 14.17
N LEU A 59 5.27 -40.74 13.98
CA LEU A 59 5.71 -39.33 14.19
C LEU A 59 5.13 -38.67 15.43
N TYR A 60 4.00 -39.18 15.95
CA TYR A 60 3.23 -38.52 17.02
C TYR A 60 3.06 -39.40 18.26
N GLN A 61 4.05 -40.28 18.56
CA GLN A 61 4.06 -41.03 19.79
C GLN A 61 4.42 -40.19 21.01
N ASP A 62 5.12 -39.10 20.77
CA ASP A 62 5.48 -38.09 21.75
C ASP A 62 5.56 -36.68 21.08
N PHE A 63 6.04 -35.69 21.82
CA PHE A 63 6.17 -34.32 21.31
C PHE A 63 7.52 -34.07 20.63
N THR A 64 8.35 -35.04 20.33
CA THR A 64 9.65 -34.84 19.65
C THR A 64 9.45 -34.27 18.25
N PHE A 65 8.64 -34.91 17.42
CA PHE A 65 8.38 -34.44 16.06
C PHE A 65 7.64 -33.11 16.05
N PRO A 66 6.56 -32.88 16.82
CA PRO A 66 5.92 -31.56 16.97
C PRO A 66 6.90 -30.47 17.40
N GLY A 67 7.82 -30.76 18.32
CA GLY A 67 8.86 -29.83 18.75
C GLY A 67 9.82 -29.44 17.64
N ILE A 68 10.33 -30.42 16.89
CA ILE A 68 11.20 -30.19 15.72
C ILE A 68 10.45 -29.38 14.66
N ALA A 69 9.20 -29.73 14.37
CA ALA A 69 8.38 -29.02 13.40
C ALA A 69 8.13 -27.56 13.82
N LEU A 70 7.82 -27.31 15.09
CA LEU A 70 7.65 -25.96 15.64
C LEU A 70 8.94 -25.14 15.49
N LEU A 71 10.09 -25.72 15.80
CA LEU A 71 11.39 -25.07 15.66
C LEU A 71 11.68 -24.69 14.21
N CYS A 72 11.48 -25.64 13.28
CA CYS A 72 11.81 -25.46 11.86
C CYS A 72 10.82 -24.55 11.13
N VAL A 73 9.53 -24.54 11.51
CA VAL A 73 8.50 -23.79 10.82
C VAL A 73 8.30 -22.38 11.41
N ASN A 74 8.30 -22.25 12.72
CA ASN A 74 8.01 -20.98 13.40
C ASN A 74 9.21 -20.39 14.16
N GLY A 75 10.14 -21.22 14.67
CA GLY A 75 11.30 -20.77 15.45
C GLY A 75 12.37 -20.12 14.58
N ILE A 76 13.18 -20.96 13.93
CA ILE A 76 14.32 -20.52 13.12
C ILE A 76 13.93 -19.51 12.03
N PRO A 77 12.86 -19.72 11.24
CA PRO A 77 12.49 -18.79 10.18
C PRO A 77 12.20 -17.37 10.69
N ASN A 78 11.47 -17.24 11.80
CA ASN A 78 11.19 -15.94 12.39
C ASN A 78 12.45 -15.25 12.90
N LEU A 79 13.39 -15.97 13.53
CA LEU A 79 14.67 -15.41 13.97
C LEU A 79 15.55 -14.97 12.79
N VAL A 80 15.56 -15.73 11.70
CA VAL A 80 16.25 -15.35 10.46
C VAL A 80 15.61 -14.10 9.87
N ALA A 81 14.27 -14.01 9.83
CA ALA A 81 13.58 -12.80 9.38
C ALA A 81 13.94 -11.58 10.24
N ALA A 82 14.00 -11.73 11.56
CA ALA A 82 14.44 -10.66 12.47
C ALA A 82 15.87 -10.22 12.15
N GLY A 83 16.81 -11.15 11.95
CA GLY A 83 18.19 -10.86 11.55
C GLY A 83 18.27 -10.08 10.23
N LEU A 84 17.51 -10.50 9.22
CA LEU A 84 17.41 -9.78 7.93
C LEU A 84 16.83 -8.37 8.09
N LEU A 85 15.83 -8.20 8.97
CA LEU A 85 15.24 -6.90 9.28
C LEU A 85 16.22 -5.99 10.02
N PHE A 86 17.02 -6.50 10.97
CA PHE A 86 18.10 -5.75 11.61
C PHE A 86 19.14 -5.29 10.58
N ALA A 87 19.51 -6.17 9.65
CA ALA A 87 20.41 -5.88 8.55
C ALA A 87 19.78 -4.98 7.44
N ARG A 88 18.56 -4.49 7.65
CA ARG A 88 17.81 -3.62 6.68
C ARG A 88 17.62 -4.25 5.30
N LYS A 89 17.62 -5.56 5.19
CA LYS A 89 17.41 -6.27 3.93
C LYS A 89 15.91 -6.33 3.58
N LYS A 90 15.58 -6.10 2.31
CA LYS A 90 14.19 -6.21 1.79
C LYS A 90 13.59 -7.60 2.05
N ALA A 91 14.41 -8.63 1.93
CA ALA A 91 14.02 -10.00 2.19
C ALA A 91 13.41 -10.18 3.59
N GLY A 92 13.92 -9.47 4.61
CA GLY A 92 13.39 -9.54 5.96
C GLY A 92 11.92 -9.11 6.05
N VAL A 93 11.50 -8.11 5.28
CA VAL A 93 10.07 -7.69 5.25
C VAL A 93 9.21 -8.78 4.62
N VAL A 94 9.66 -9.35 3.50
CA VAL A 94 8.93 -10.42 2.79
C VAL A 94 8.84 -11.67 3.66
N CYS A 95 9.97 -12.12 4.21
CA CYS A 95 10.02 -13.29 5.10
C CYS A 95 9.17 -13.09 6.36
N GLY A 96 9.30 -11.94 7.04
CA GLY A 96 8.52 -11.68 8.24
C GLY A 96 7.01 -11.65 7.97
N THR A 97 6.59 -11.15 6.80
CA THR A 97 5.18 -11.20 6.37
C THR A 97 4.74 -12.65 6.11
N ALA A 98 5.54 -13.41 5.36
CA ALA A 98 5.23 -14.80 5.02
C ALA A 98 5.13 -15.67 6.27
N PHE A 99 6.04 -15.48 7.24
CA PHE A 99 6.04 -16.28 8.47
C PHE A 99 4.88 -15.96 9.41
N GLY A 100 4.30 -14.75 9.35
CA GLY A 100 3.01 -14.47 9.97
C GLY A 100 1.88 -15.31 9.36
N LEU A 101 1.85 -15.45 8.03
CA LEU A 101 0.89 -16.33 7.35
C LEU A 101 1.16 -17.80 7.64
N THR A 102 2.42 -18.22 7.72
CA THR A 102 2.80 -19.59 8.11
C THR A 102 2.33 -19.93 9.52
N LEU A 103 2.47 -18.99 10.47
CA LEU A 103 1.94 -19.17 11.82
C LEU A 103 0.43 -19.33 11.82
N MET A 104 -0.30 -18.50 11.06
CA MET A 104 -1.76 -18.65 10.92
C MET A 104 -2.12 -20.05 10.37
N ALA A 105 -1.46 -20.50 9.30
CA ALA A 105 -1.69 -21.83 8.74
C ALA A 105 -1.39 -22.95 9.74
N TRP A 106 -0.31 -22.81 10.50
CA TRP A 106 0.04 -23.73 11.59
C TRP A 106 -1.08 -23.83 12.63
N ILE A 107 -1.63 -22.70 13.06
CA ILE A 107 -2.71 -22.66 14.04
C ILE A 107 -4.04 -23.16 13.45
N VAL A 108 -4.33 -22.91 12.17
CA VAL A 108 -5.50 -23.48 11.48
C VAL A 108 -5.44 -25.02 11.52
N ILE A 109 -4.27 -25.63 11.30
CA ILE A 109 -4.08 -27.08 11.45
C ILE A 109 -4.38 -27.50 12.90
N GLN A 110 -3.90 -26.74 13.89
CA GLN A 110 -4.22 -27.03 15.29
C GLN A 110 -5.72 -26.98 15.59
N PHE A 111 -6.46 -26.00 15.03
CA PHE A 111 -7.92 -25.90 15.20
C PHE A 111 -8.69 -27.10 14.60
N VAL A 112 -8.11 -27.76 13.60
CA VAL A 112 -8.70 -29.00 13.04
C VAL A 112 -8.42 -30.21 13.94
N ILE A 113 -7.23 -30.25 14.58
CA ILE A 113 -6.77 -31.40 15.36
C ILE A 113 -7.27 -31.31 16.81
N PHE A 114 -7.21 -30.14 17.43
CA PHE A 114 -7.51 -29.92 18.85
C PHE A 114 -8.78 -29.11 19.06
N PRO A 115 -9.43 -29.28 20.22
CA PRO A 115 -10.40 -28.29 20.68
C PRO A 115 -9.80 -26.89 20.76
N SER A 116 -10.56 -25.88 20.36
CA SER A 116 -10.11 -24.49 20.42
C SER A 116 -9.69 -24.12 21.86
N ASN A 117 -8.51 -23.54 21.98
CA ASN A 117 -7.97 -23.11 23.27
C ASN A 117 -7.42 -21.68 23.20
N VAL A 118 -7.23 -21.06 24.36
CA VAL A 118 -6.81 -19.65 24.46
C VAL A 118 -5.46 -19.41 23.78
N MET A 119 -4.51 -20.35 23.92
CA MET A 119 -3.16 -20.19 23.35
C MET A 119 -3.19 -20.22 21.83
N SER A 120 -3.90 -21.18 21.21
CA SER A 120 -4.04 -21.25 19.76
C SER A 120 -4.73 -19.98 19.22
N ASN A 121 -5.79 -19.49 19.89
CA ASN A 121 -6.45 -18.25 19.50
C ASN A 121 -5.50 -17.03 19.58
N LEU A 122 -4.69 -16.92 20.62
CA LEU A 122 -3.72 -15.83 20.77
C LEU A 122 -2.65 -15.87 19.66
N TYR A 123 -2.06 -17.04 19.42
CA TYR A 123 -1.03 -17.18 18.38
C TYR A 123 -1.58 -16.98 16.97
N PHE A 124 -2.83 -17.35 16.70
CA PHE A 124 -3.50 -17.03 15.44
C PHE A 124 -3.58 -15.51 15.24
N ASN A 125 -3.99 -14.76 16.26
CA ASN A 125 -4.04 -13.31 16.22
C ASN A 125 -2.65 -12.69 16.09
N PHE A 126 -1.62 -13.24 16.73
CA PHE A 126 -0.24 -12.78 16.55
C PHE A 126 0.24 -12.98 15.11
N GLY A 127 -0.12 -14.09 14.46
CA GLY A 127 0.14 -14.31 13.04
C GLY A 127 -0.51 -13.26 12.15
N ILE A 128 -1.79 -12.89 12.42
CA ILE A 128 -2.49 -11.81 11.74
C ILE A 128 -1.74 -10.48 11.93
N LEU A 129 -1.41 -10.12 13.16
CA LEU A 129 -0.72 -8.85 13.47
C LEU A 129 0.65 -8.78 12.81
N GLN A 130 1.41 -9.88 12.82
CA GLN A 130 2.70 -9.98 12.13
C GLN A 130 2.54 -9.78 10.62
N ALA A 131 1.61 -10.49 9.98
CA ALA A 131 1.37 -10.40 8.55
C ALA A 131 0.91 -9.00 8.13
N LEU A 132 -0.05 -8.40 8.85
CA LEU A 132 -0.52 -7.03 8.61
C LEU A 132 0.61 -6.00 8.78
N THR A 133 1.43 -6.14 9.81
CA THR A 133 2.59 -5.27 10.04
C THR A 133 3.59 -5.39 8.90
N GLY A 134 3.84 -6.61 8.42
CA GLY A 134 4.73 -6.86 7.29
C GLY A 134 4.20 -6.26 5.99
N CYS A 135 2.91 -6.41 5.70
CA CYS A 135 2.26 -5.75 4.56
C CYS A 135 2.38 -4.22 4.64
N ALA A 136 2.12 -3.65 5.82
CA ALA A 136 2.27 -2.20 6.04
C ALA A 136 3.73 -1.74 5.84
N ALA A 137 4.69 -2.48 6.37
CA ALA A 137 6.11 -2.20 6.18
C ALA A 137 6.51 -2.25 4.69
N TRP A 138 6.01 -3.22 3.94
CA TRP A 138 6.25 -3.31 2.50
C TRP A 138 5.67 -2.13 1.73
N ILE A 139 4.43 -1.75 2.02
CA ILE A 139 3.77 -0.60 1.41
C ILE A 139 4.56 0.68 1.70
N PHE A 140 4.90 0.93 2.96
CA PHE A 140 5.67 2.12 3.35
C PHE A 140 7.07 2.14 2.74
N TYR A 141 7.74 0.98 2.66
CA TYR A 141 9.01 0.86 1.97
C TYR A 141 8.90 1.30 0.50
N LYS A 142 7.89 0.79 -0.22
CA LYS A 142 7.66 1.16 -1.63
C LYS A 142 7.35 2.64 -1.80
N GLN A 143 6.58 3.20 -0.87
CA GLN A 143 6.21 4.62 -0.90
C GLN A 143 7.41 5.54 -0.65
N GLU A 144 8.25 5.21 0.32
CA GLU A 144 9.43 6.02 0.66
C GLU A 144 10.55 5.94 -0.38
N GLN A 145 10.59 4.86 -1.18
CA GLN A 145 11.54 4.72 -2.29
C GLN A 145 11.11 5.46 -3.55
N PHE A 146 9.87 5.96 -3.61
CA PHE A 146 9.36 6.64 -4.79
C PHE A 146 9.47 8.15 -4.61
N VAL A 147 10.50 8.72 -5.20
CA VAL A 147 10.76 10.17 -5.21
C VAL A 147 10.83 10.64 -6.66
N VAL A 148 10.29 11.82 -6.94
CA VAL A 148 10.32 12.47 -8.25
C VAL A 148 11.12 13.76 -8.10
N HIS A 149 12.27 13.81 -8.75
CA HIS A 149 13.15 14.99 -8.76
C HIS A 149 12.82 15.91 -9.92
N ARG A 150 12.80 17.21 -9.68
CA ARG A 150 12.52 18.22 -10.71
C ARG A 150 13.67 18.28 -11.73
N GLU A 151 14.86 18.01 -11.27
CA GLU A 151 16.12 18.04 -12.02
C GLU A 151 16.14 17.03 -13.18
N ASP A 152 15.39 15.93 -13.03
CA ASP A 152 15.27 14.89 -14.08
C ASP A 152 14.49 15.38 -15.32
N TYR A 153 13.87 16.56 -15.24
CA TYR A 153 13.00 17.14 -16.28
C TYR A 153 13.40 18.56 -16.66
N PRO A 154 14.55 18.77 -17.33
CA PRO A 154 15.12 20.10 -17.59
C PRO A 154 14.26 20.97 -18.51
N LYS A 155 13.43 20.37 -19.36
CA LYS A 155 12.57 21.10 -20.31
C LYS A 155 11.31 21.71 -19.70
N ILE A 156 10.96 21.40 -18.47
CA ILE A 156 9.78 22.00 -17.81
C ILE A 156 9.99 23.53 -17.69
N GLY A 157 8.99 24.31 -18.11
CA GLY A 157 9.01 25.77 -18.07
C GLY A 157 9.68 26.42 -19.29
N THR A 158 10.03 25.68 -20.35
CA THR A 158 10.57 26.24 -21.59
C THR A 158 9.49 26.75 -22.54
N ASN A 159 8.21 26.38 -22.31
CA ASN A 159 7.07 26.83 -23.10
C ASN A 159 6.04 27.52 -22.16
N PRO A 160 6.05 28.85 -22.07
CA PRO A 160 5.19 29.59 -21.14
C PRO A 160 3.71 29.62 -21.55
N THR A 161 3.35 29.14 -22.75
CA THR A 161 1.96 29.08 -23.20
C THR A 161 1.22 27.81 -22.75
N ARG A 162 1.96 26.85 -22.14
CA ARG A 162 1.43 25.59 -21.69
C ARG A 162 1.61 25.40 -20.18
N LEU A 163 0.59 24.85 -19.56
CA LEU A 163 0.59 24.55 -18.13
C LEU A 163 0.19 23.10 -17.88
N VAL A 164 0.86 22.45 -16.94
CA VAL A 164 0.44 21.15 -16.38
C VAL A 164 0.03 21.36 -14.92
N VAL A 165 -1.25 21.21 -14.63
CA VAL A 165 -1.80 21.29 -13.27
C VAL A 165 -1.94 19.87 -12.73
N TYR A 166 -1.49 19.64 -11.51
CA TYR A 166 -1.60 18.31 -10.91
C TYR A 166 -1.84 18.36 -9.41
N PHE A 167 -2.47 17.31 -8.90
CA PHE A 167 -2.45 16.91 -7.50
C PHE A 167 -1.86 15.52 -7.36
N SER A 168 -1.02 15.30 -6.37
CA SER A 168 -0.43 13.98 -6.14
C SER A 168 -0.19 13.69 -4.66
N ARG A 169 -0.87 12.66 -4.12
CA ARG A 169 -0.68 12.24 -2.74
C ARG A 169 0.58 11.38 -2.54
N MET A 170 0.89 10.54 -3.53
CA MET A 170 1.95 9.52 -3.47
C MET A 170 3.09 9.74 -4.46
N GLY A 171 3.05 10.82 -5.20
CA GLY A 171 4.04 11.14 -6.23
C GLY A 171 3.76 10.50 -7.60
N TYR A 172 2.83 9.56 -7.75
CA TYR A 172 2.60 8.88 -9.03
C TYR A 172 2.02 9.79 -10.10
N THR A 173 1.03 10.61 -9.75
CA THR A 173 0.49 11.65 -10.65
C THR A 173 1.54 12.72 -10.92
N LYS A 174 2.31 13.14 -9.90
CA LYS A 174 3.43 14.09 -10.07
C LYS A 174 4.43 13.61 -11.12
N LYS A 175 4.81 12.32 -11.09
CA LYS A 175 5.72 11.75 -12.08
C LYS A 175 5.18 11.92 -13.50
N LEU A 176 3.92 11.51 -13.74
CA LEU A 176 3.31 11.62 -15.06
C LEU A 176 3.11 13.09 -15.49
N ALA A 177 2.76 13.97 -14.55
CA ALA A 177 2.67 15.40 -14.80
C ALA A 177 4.02 16.00 -15.23
N PHE A 178 5.12 15.58 -14.58
CA PHE A 178 6.47 16.01 -14.93
C PHE A 178 6.96 15.41 -16.26
N GLU A 179 6.61 14.15 -16.55
CA GLU A 179 6.86 13.54 -17.87
C GLU A 179 6.15 14.32 -18.97
N GLU A 180 4.88 14.68 -18.78
CA GLU A 180 4.10 15.45 -19.74
C GLU A 180 4.64 16.89 -19.88
N ALA A 181 4.95 17.56 -18.77
CA ALA A 181 5.53 18.89 -18.80
C ALA A 181 6.94 18.90 -19.45
N GLY A 182 7.76 17.89 -19.17
CA GLY A 182 9.06 17.73 -19.82
C GLY A 182 8.96 17.45 -21.33
N ARG A 183 7.89 16.76 -21.77
CA ARG A 183 7.61 16.49 -23.18
C ARG A 183 7.14 17.74 -23.93
N THR A 184 6.30 18.57 -23.30
CA THR A 184 5.65 19.72 -23.93
C THR A 184 6.37 21.05 -23.66
N GLY A 185 7.31 21.06 -22.72
CA GLY A 185 7.97 22.26 -22.22
C GLY A 185 7.11 23.06 -21.25
N ALA A 186 5.91 22.56 -20.87
CA ALA A 186 4.95 23.28 -20.05
C ALA A 186 5.49 23.66 -18.66
N GLU A 187 4.94 24.73 -18.10
CA GLU A 187 5.07 25.02 -16.67
C GLU A 187 4.29 24.01 -15.84
N VAL A 188 4.59 23.91 -14.56
CA VAL A 188 3.88 22.99 -13.64
C VAL A 188 3.30 23.74 -12.46
N TYR A 189 2.06 23.41 -12.11
CA TYR A 189 1.36 23.94 -10.94
C TYR A 189 0.81 22.78 -10.09
N GLU A 190 1.21 22.75 -8.82
CA GLU A 190 0.73 21.76 -7.87
C GLU A 190 -0.47 22.30 -7.08
N VAL A 191 -1.63 21.67 -7.23
CA VAL A 191 -2.79 21.93 -6.38
C VAL A 191 -2.49 21.39 -4.99
N LYS A 192 -2.57 22.24 -3.98
CA LYS A 192 -2.36 21.89 -2.58
C LYS A 192 -3.68 21.92 -1.82
N SER A 193 -3.92 20.84 -1.08
CA SER A 193 -5.06 20.82 -0.15
C SER A 193 -4.66 21.44 1.18
N THR A 194 -5.58 22.17 1.81
CA THR A 194 -5.44 22.62 3.20
C THR A 194 -5.74 21.52 4.20
N GLU A 195 -6.37 20.43 3.74
CA GLU A 195 -6.68 19.24 4.54
C GLU A 195 -5.48 18.30 4.61
N ARG A 196 -5.51 17.43 5.62
CA ARG A 196 -4.49 16.41 5.80
C ARG A 196 -4.61 15.31 4.74
N THR A 197 -3.74 15.32 3.74
CA THR A 197 -3.68 14.28 2.69
C THR A 197 -2.61 13.22 2.97
N ALA A 198 -1.64 13.51 3.82
CA ALA A 198 -0.50 12.64 4.07
C ALA A 198 -0.80 11.56 5.13
N GLY A 199 -0.13 10.42 5.00
CA GLY A 199 -0.20 9.38 5.99
C GLY A 199 -1.39 8.44 5.85
N THR A 200 -1.51 7.48 6.79
CA THR A 200 -2.66 6.57 6.88
C THR A 200 -3.95 7.33 7.23
N PRO A 201 -3.96 8.27 8.20
CA PRO A 201 -5.16 9.11 8.42
C PRO A 201 -5.55 9.90 7.17
N GLY A 202 -4.58 10.50 6.46
CA GLY A 202 -4.86 11.20 5.20
C GLY A 202 -5.40 10.28 4.11
N PHE A 203 -5.00 9.00 4.06
CA PHE A 203 -5.56 8.03 3.12
C PHE A 203 -7.06 7.83 3.35
N TRP A 204 -7.46 7.58 4.60
CA TRP A 204 -8.87 7.40 4.96
C TRP A 204 -9.69 8.68 4.77
N TRP A 205 -9.09 9.83 5.11
CA TRP A 205 -9.72 11.14 4.94
C TRP A 205 -9.98 11.46 3.47
N CYS A 206 -8.98 11.29 2.61
CA CYS A 206 -9.11 11.42 1.16
C CYS A 206 -10.17 10.47 0.59
N GLY A 207 -10.18 9.22 1.07
CA GLY A 207 -11.17 8.21 0.67
C GLY A 207 -12.60 8.64 0.99
N ARG A 208 -12.83 9.21 2.18
CA ARG A 208 -14.13 9.74 2.60
C ARG A 208 -14.63 10.84 1.65
N PHE A 209 -13.76 11.84 1.36
CA PHE A 209 -14.12 12.89 0.40
C PHE A 209 -14.45 12.34 -0.99
N GLY A 210 -13.66 11.36 -1.45
CA GLY A 210 -13.90 10.68 -2.74
C GLY A 210 -15.24 9.94 -2.78
N MET A 211 -15.58 9.17 -1.73
CA MET A 211 -16.85 8.42 -1.66
C MET A 211 -18.07 9.34 -1.70
N HIS A 212 -18.03 10.45 -0.96
CA HIS A 212 -19.14 11.41 -0.89
C HIS A 212 -19.16 12.45 -2.01
N ARG A 213 -18.20 12.42 -2.93
CA ARG A 213 -18.04 13.44 -3.98
C ARG A 213 -17.96 14.87 -3.45
N TRP A 214 -17.39 15.04 -2.26
CA TRP A 214 -17.18 16.37 -1.70
C TRP A 214 -15.96 17.03 -2.32
N ASP A 215 -16.03 18.37 -2.42
CA ASP A 215 -14.86 19.17 -2.74
C ASP A 215 -13.96 19.22 -1.51
N MET A 216 -12.66 18.98 -1.69
CA MET A 216 -11.71 19.10 -0.59
C MET A 216 -11.13 20.51 -0.59
N PRO A 217 -11.14 21.23 0.55
CA PRO A 217 -10.55 22.55 0.65
C PRO A 217 -9.11 22.56 0.12
N MET A 218 -8.79 23.56 -0.68
CA MET A 218 -7.47 23.74 -1.28
C MET A 218 -6.94 25.16 -1.07
N GLU A 219 -5.63 25.33 -1.23
CA GLU A 219 -5.05 26.68 -1.28
C GLU A 219 -5.60 27.43 -2.50
N GLU A 220 -5.67 28.76 -2.38
CA GLU A 220 -6.07 29.64 -3.48
C GLU A 220 -5.16 29.45 -4.71
N ILE A 221 -5.73 29.55 -5.90
CA ILE A 221 -4.99 29.45 -7.16
C ILE A 221 -4.20 30.76 -7.34
N LYS A 222 -2.87 30.66 -7.29
CA LYS A 222 -1.95 31.82 -7.29
C LYS A 222 -1.46 32.21 -8.68
N ILE A 223 -2.00 31.61 -9.73
CA ILE A 223 -1.61 31.84 -11.12
C ILE A 223 -2.83 32.22 -11.96
N ASP A 224 -2.62 33.03 -12.98
CA ASP A 224 -3.67 33.34 -13.96
C ASP A 224 -3.76 32.20 -14.99
N LEU A 225 -4.77 31.34 -14.86
CA LEU A 225 -5.00 30.23 -15.78
C LEU A 225 -5.35 30.70 -17.20
N SER A 226 -5.93 31.88 -17.36
CA SER A 226 -6.34 32.44 -18.67
C SER A 226 -5.14 32.87 -19.52
N ALA A 227 -3.98 33.07 -18.90
CA ALA A 227 -2.74 33.42 -19.59
C ALA A 227 -2.19 32.23 -20.42
N TYR A 228 -2.62 30.98 -20.10
CA TYR A 228 -2.14 29.79 -20.82
C TYR A 228 -3.10 29.43 -21.96
N GLY A 229 -2.52 29.16 -23.13
CA GLY A 229 -3.29 28.69 -24.30
C GLY A 229 -3.78 27.27 -24.15
N HIS A 230 -3.04 26.43 -23.40
CA HIS A 230 -3.37 25.01 -23.21
C HIS A 230 -2.99 24.51 -21.81
N VAL A 231 -3.91 23.83 -21.15
CA VAL A 231 -3.73 23.32 -19.77
C VAL A 231 -3.94 21.80 -19.74
N THR A 232 -2.91 21.06 -19.32
CA THR A 232 -3.07 19.62 -19.03
C THR A 232 -3.42 19.42 -17.56
N VAL A 233 -4.58 18.86 -17.26
CA VAL A 233 -5.04 18.61 -15.89
C VAL A 233 -4.79 17.15 -15.52
N CYS A 234 -3.86 16.93 -14.57
CA CYS A 234 -3.45 15.61 -14.11
C CYS A 234 -4.08 15.29 -12.75
N SER A 235 -4.95 14.28 -12.70
CA SER A 235 -5.66 13.90 -11.48
C SER A 235 -5.45 12.43 -11.11
N PRO A 236 -5.22 12.09 -9.82
CA PRO A 236 -5.43 10.74 -9.38
C PRO A 236 -6.94 10.42 -9.32
N VAL A 237 -7.27 9.14 -9.47
CA VAL A 237 -8.62 8.62 -9.24
C VAL A 237 -8.71 8.05 -7.84
N TRP A 238 -9.65 8.52 -7.04
CA TRP A 238 -9.92 8.07 -5.67
C TRP A 238 -11.30 7.43 -5.58
N VAL A 239 -11.36 6.20 -5.10
CA VAL A 239 -12.63 5.49 -4.94
C VAL A 239 -13.49 5.56 -6.22
N PHE A 240 -12.86 5.30 -7.36
CA PHE A 240 -13.46 5.34 -8.71
C PHE A 240 -14.01 6.72 -9.13
N ARG A 241 -13.58 7.81 -8.50
CA ARG A 241 -14.06 9.18 -8.72
C ARG A 241 -12.90 10.14 -8.92
N LEU A 242 -13.20 11.34 -9.40
CA LEU A 242 -12.26 12.46 -9.45
C LEU A 242 -11.74 12.75 -8.04
N ALA A 243 -10.42 12.91 -7.91
CA ALA A 243 -9.83 13.25 -6.62
C ALA A 243 -10.37 14.58 -6.08
N ALA A 244 -10.76 14.58 -4.83
CA ALA A 244 -11.48 15.69 -4.21
C ALA A 244 -10.77 17.07 -4.30
N PRO A 245 -9.43 17.19 -4.16
CA PRO A 245 -8.74 18.46 -4.41
C PRO A 245 -8.82 18.90 -5.88
N MET A 246 -8.77 17.95 -6.81
CA MET A 246 -8.88 18.26 -8.24
C MET A 246 -10.31 18.60 -8.63
N ARG A 247 -11.31 18.05 -7.94
CA ARG A 247 -12.71 18.47 -8.09
C ARG A 247 -12.89 19.93 -7.69
N ALA A 248 -12.36 20.32 -6.52
CA ALA A 248 -12.37 21.71 -6.06
C ALA A 248 -11.64 22.64 -7.06
N PHE A 249 -10.47 22.21 -7.54
CA PHE A 249 -9.72 22.94 -8.57
C PHE A 249 -10.53 23.13 -9.85
N CYS A 250 -11.10 22.06 -10.42
CA CYS A 250 -11.88 22.14 -11.65
C CYS A 250 -13.07 23.12 -11.50
N ARG A 251 -13.74 23.10 -10.36
CA ARG A 251 -14.84 24.04 -10.07
C ARG A 251 -14.38 25.47 -9.97
N ALA A 252 -13.25 25.70 -9.28
CA ALA A 252 -12.68 27.06 -9.13
C ALA A 252 -12.10 27.61 -10.45
N ALA A 253 -11.60 26.72 -11.32
CA ALA A 253 -11.01 27.09 -12.61
C ALA A 253 -12.04 27.21 -13.75
N LYS A 254 -13.36 27.04 -13.44
CA LYS A 254 -14.42 27.08 -14.45
C LYS A 254 -14.39 28.36 -15.29
N GLY A 255 -14.31 28.20 -16.61
CA GLY A 255 -14.28 29.30 -17.56
C GLY A 255 -12.93 30.02 -17.69
N SER A 256 -11.91 29.65 -16.91
CA SER A 256 -10.57 30.23 -16.99
C SER A 256 -9.63 29.49 -17.92
N ILE A 257 -9.95 28.25 -18.30
CA ILE A 257 -9.15 27.40 -19.18
C ILE A 257 -9.76 27.37 -20.56
N LYS A 258 -8.96 27.69 -21.60
CA LYS A 258 -9.40 27.75 -23.00
C LYS A 258 -9.40 26.37 -23.66
N GLU A 259 -8.30 25.63 -23.50
CA GLU A 259 -8.11 24.30 -24.04
C GLU A 259 -7.55 23.38 -22.95
N ALA A 260 -8.09 22.18 -22.84
CA ALA A 260 -7.69 21.23 -21.81
C ALA A 260 -7.34 19.86 -22.40
N ASP A 261 -6.34 19.19 -21.78
CA ASP A 261 -6.11 17.75 -21.86
C ASP A 261 -6.20 17.14 -20.46
N TYR A 262 -6.62 15.88 -20.37
CA TYR A 262 -6.70 15.20 -19.09
C TYR A 262 -5.74 14.00 -19.04
N LEU A 263 -5.07 13.85 -17.88
CA LEU A 263 -4.24 12.72 -17.56
C LEU A 263 -4.67 12.15 -16.21
N LEU A 264 -5.38 11.01 -16.24
CA LEU A 264 -5.90 10.36 -15.06
C LEU A 264 -4.94 9.26 -14.61
N THR A 265 -4.65 9.19 -13.31
CA THR A 265 -3.80 8.14 -12.73
C THR A 265 -4.59 7.26 -11.77
N HIS A 266 -4.46 5.94 -11.90
CA HIS A 266 -5.17 4.99 -11.06
C HIS A 266 -4.34 3.71 -10.87
N PHE A 267 -4.75 2.86 -9.92
CA PHE A 267 -4.03 1.64 -9.58
C PHE A 267 -4.56 0.40 -10.30
N ASN A 268 -5.87 0.32 -10.54
CA ASN A 268 -6.52 -0.81 -11.18
C ASN A 268 -6.64 -0.62 -12.72
N PRO A 269 -6.67 -1.70 -13.50
CA PRO A 269 -6.66 -1.65 -14.98
C PRO A 269 -8.05 -1.35 -15.57
N CYS A 270 -8.62 -0.19 -15.22
CA CYS A 270 -9.92 0.28 -15.71
C CYS A 270 -9.76 1.58 -16.52
N LYS A 271 -10.67 1.83 -17.46
CA LYS A 271 -10.86 3.15 -18.05
C LYS A 271 -11.76 3.99 -17.13
N TYR A 272 -11.46 5.27 -16.98
CA TYR A 272 -12.22 6.18 -16.12
C TYR A 272 -12.91 7.29 -16.90
N GLN A 273 -13.75 6.90 -17.89
CA GLN A 273 -14.49 7.84 -18.73
C GLN A 273 -15.38 8.78 -17.92
N GLY A 274 -16.10 8.24 -16.93
CA GLY A 274 -16.97 9.06 -16.07
C GLY A 274 -16.23 10.11 -15.24
N VAL A 275 -14.93 9.91 -14.94
CA VAL A 275 -14.11 10.93 -14.28
C VAL A 275 -13.76 12.05 -15.25
N ALA A 276 -13.44 11.73 -16.49
CA ALA A 276 -13.17 12.72 -17.54
C ALA A 276 -14.41 13.55 -17.85
N ALA A 277 -15.59 12.91 -17.98
CA ALA A 277 -16.86 13.60 -18.18
C ALA A 277 -17.20 14.54 -17.00
N GLU A 278 -16.94 14.12 -15.76
CA GLU A 278 -17.09 14.98 -14.57
C GLU A 278 -16.16 16.21 -14.65
N MET A 279 -14.92 16.04 -15.16
CA MET A 279 -13.99 17.16 -15.34
C MET A 279 -14.47 18.14 -16.40
N ASP A 280 -15.00 17.66 -17.54
CA ASP A 280 -15.60 18.51 -18.59
C ASP A 280 -16.74 19.38 -18.02
N GLU A 281 -17.63 18.77 -17.23
CA GLU A 281 -18.76 19.48 -16.60
C GLU A 281 -18.28 20.56 -15.63
N LEU A 282 -17.31 20.22 -14.78
CA LEU A 282 -16.81 21.12 -13.75
C LEU A 282 -15.99 22.28 -14.30
N LEU A 283 -15.13 22.02 -15.30
CA LEU A 283 -14.32 23.05 -15.96
C LEU A 283 -15.11 23.89 -16.96
N GLY A 284 -16.17 23.33 -17.52
CA GLY A 284 -16.92 23.96 -18.59
C GLY A 284 -16.20 23.93 -19.94
N VAL A 285 -15.21 23.04 -20.12
CA VAL A 285 -14.45 22.82 -21.35
C VAL A 285 -14.31 21.34 -21.61
N THR A 286 -14.46 20.92 -22.85
CA THR A 286 -14.28 19.51 -23.24
C THR A 286 -12.82 19.29 -23.60
N ALA A 287 -12.19 18.29 -22.98
CA ALA A 287 -10.80 17.95 -23.25
C ALA A 287 -10.57 17.53 -24.70
N ALA A 288 -9.49 18.03 -25.31
CA ALA A 288 -9.05 17.60 -26.63
C ALA A 288 -8.50 16.17 -26.60
N LYS A 289 -7.77 15.83 -25.56
CA LYS A 289 -7.18 14.52 -25.32
C LYS A 289 -7.41 14.07 -23.88
N THR A 290 -7.74 12.80 -23.69
CA THR A 290 -7.87 12.19 -22.37
C THR A 290 -7.11 10.87 -22.31
N GLU A 291 -6.14 10.80 -21.41
CA GLU A 291 -5.42 9.56 -21.10
C GLU A 291 -5.76 9.08 -19.68
N SER A 292 -6.06 7.80 -19.55
CA SER A 292 -6.27 7.09 -18.29
C SER A 292 -5.15 6.08 -18.10
N VAL A 293 -4.33 6.25 -17.06
CA VAL A 293 -3.04 5.56 -16.90
C VAL A 293 -3.03 4.73 -15.64
N CYS A 294 -2.92 3.41 -15.79
CA CYS A 294 -2.74 2.48 -14.68
C CYS A 294 -1.28 2.54 -14.22
N VAL A 295 -1.06 3.02 -12.98
CA VAL A 295 0.26 3.12 -12.35
C VAL A 295 0.29 2.29 -11.08
N GLN A 296 1.15 1.29 -11.05
CA GLN A 296 1.35 0.45 -9.87
C GLN A 296 2.77 0.60 -9.37
N TRP A 297 2.92 1.04 -8.13
CA TRP A 297 4.22 1.23 -7.47
C TRP A 297 5.20 2.09 -8.27
N GLY A 298 4.69 3.15 -8.91
CA GLY A 298 5.48 4.07 -9.73
C GLY A 298 5.81 3.59 -11.14
N ARG A 299 5.32 2.41 -11.54
CA ARG A 299 5.50 1.87 -12.90
C ARG A 299 4.18 1.95 -13.67
N VAL A 300 4.23 2.51 -14.88
CA VAL A 300 3.10 2.49 -15.81
C VAL A 300 2.88 1.04 -16.26
N LYS A 301 1.68 0.52 -16.04
CA LYS A 301 1.27 -0.82 -16.46
C LYS A 301 0.46 -0.79 -17.75
N LYS A 302 -0.43 0.20 -17.88
CA LYS A 302 -1.30 0.32 -19.05
C LYS A 302 -1.71 1.77 -19.25
N ARG A 303 -1.83 2.19 -20.51
CA ARG A 303 -2.40 3.49 -20.91
C ARG A 303 -3.65 3.25 -21.74
N TYR A 304 -4.67 4.02 -21.49
CA TYR A 304 -5.93 4.01 -22.24
C TYR A 304 -6.17 5.42 -22.78
N ASN A 305 -6.30 5.53 -24.09
CA ASN A 305 -6.83 6.74 -24.70
C ASN A 305 -8.35 6.66 -24.65
N ILE A 306 -8.98 7.66 -24.05
CA ILE A 306 -10.44 7.78 -23.99
C ILE A 306 -10.86 8.64 -25.16
N LYS A 307 -11.65 8.07 -26.07
CA LYS A 307 -12.16 8.80 -27.23
C LYS A 307 -13.35 9.67 -26.82
N ARG A 308 -13.54 10.79 -27.51
CA ARG A 308 -14.61 11.75 -27.24
C ARG A 308 -16.02 11.15 -27.30
N GLU A 309 -16.20 10.16 -28.16
CA GLU A 309 -17.47 9.39 -28.31
C GLU A 309 -17.79 8.54 -27.06
N GLU A 310 -16.77 8.17 -26.27
CA GLU A 310 -16.91 7.39 -25.04
C GLU A 310 -17.28 8.26 -23.81
N LEU A 311 -17.30 9.60 -23.94
CA LEU A 311 -17.59 10.56 -22.87
C LEU A 311 -19.06 11.01 -22.85
N ARG A 312 -19.88 10.61 -23.84
CA ARG A 312 -21.31 10.92 -23.95
C ARG A 312 -22.20 9.94 -23.21
#